data_f9304a701cc8edf509386bb1ae6a4138
#
_entry.id   f9304a701cc8edf509386bb1ae6a4138
#
_cell.length_a   1.000
_cell.length_b   1.000
_cell.length_c   1.000
_cell.angle_alpha   90.00
_cell.angle_beta   90.00
_cell.angle_gamma   90.00
#
_symmetry.space_group_name_H-M   'P 1'
#
loop_
_entity.id
_entity.type
_entity.pdbx_description
1 polymer ?
#
loop_
_entity_poly.entity_id
_entity_poly.type
_entity_poly.pdbx_seq_one_letter_code
_entity_poly.pdbx_strand_id
1 'polypeptide(L)'
;MKKIFKYDLPTSGQTKRIEAKVIEWLDIKTQDGIPRIWAIVEEDAEVLDAYEIVAWGTGWEVPEEFSNYAYMGTAIDDWDFVWHYFMRQVRSSATNMITDQIKLEDGLVSKILRDNLYIDEQNRTVPYVTLR
;
A
#
# COMPACT_ATOMS: atom_id res chain seq x y z
N MET A 1 3.71 10.39 18.68
CA MET A 1 4.97 9.79 19.19
C MET A 1 5.52 8.84 18.14
N LYS A 2 6.77 9.02 17.78
CA LYS A 2 7.39 8.19 16.76
C LYS A 2 7.89 6.90 17.36
N LYS A 3 7.61 5.80 16.67
CA LYS A 3 8.06 4.47 17.10
C LYS A 3 8.50 3.68 15.88
N ILE A 4 9.27 2.64 16.13
CA ILE A 4 9.66 1.71 15.09
C ILE A 4 8.73 0.51 15.16
N PHE A 5 8.03 0.25 14.06
CA PHE A 5 7.15 -0.90 13.94
C PHE A 5 7.70 -1.85 12.89
N LYS A 6 7.31 -3.11 12.98
CA LYS A 6 7.65 -4.08 11.93
C LYS A 6 6.38 -4.67 11.37
N TYR A 7 6.45 -5.03 10.10
CA TYR A 7 5.31 -5.60 9.37
C TYR A 7 5.78 -6.84 8.65
N ASP A 8 4.98 -7.90 8.73
CA ASP A 8 5.25 -9.11 7.98
C ASP A 8 5.02 -8.84 6.51
N LEU A 9 5.87 -9.41 5.67
CA LEU A 9 5.76 -9.24 4.23
C LEU A 9 5.24 -10.53 3.59
N PRO A 10 4.54 -10.42 2.46
CA PRO A 10 4.03 -11.61 1.80
C PRO A 10 5.17 -12.41 1.16
N THR A 11 4.92 -13.72 0.99
CA THR A 11 5.87 -14.61 0.31
C THR A 11 5.16 -15.29 -0.85
N SER A 12 4.49 -14.48 -1.65
CA SER A 12 3.77 -14.95 -2.83
C SER A 12 3.51 -13.70 -3.68
N GLY A 13 2.89 -13.87 -4.82
CA GLY A 13 2.54 -12.72 -5.65
C GLY A 13 1.42 -11.86 -5.08
N GLN A 14 1.06 -12.06 -3.84
CA GLN A 14 -0.02 -11.31 -3.21
C GLN A 14 0.47 -9.93 -2.77
N THR A 15 -0.49 -9.05 -2.57
CA THR A 15 -0.23 -7.69 -2.12
C THR A 15 -0.60 -7.57 -0.66
N LYS A 16 0.26 -6.92 0.10
CA LYS A 16 -0.01 -6.57 1.49
C LYS A 16 -0.30 -5.09 1.58
N ARG A 17 -1.40 -4.74 2.25
CA ARG A 17 -1.74 -3.33 2.48
C ARG A 17 -1.33 -2.95 3.90
N ILE A 18 -0.66 -1.82 4.02
CA ILE A 18 -0.26 -1.27 5.32
C ILE A 18 -0.84 0.13 5.41
N GLU A 19 -1.55 0.41 6.51
CA GLU A 19 -2.08 1.74 6.77
C GLU A 19 -1.38 2.28 8.01
N ALA A 20 -0.60 3.34 7.83
CA ALA A 20 0.20 3.93 8.89
C ALA A 20 0.71 5.28 8.42
N LYS A 21 1.09 6.13 9.37
CA LYS A 21 1.79 7.37 9.01
C LYS A 21 3.27 7.07 9.07
N VAL A 22 3.84 6.63 7.96
CA VAL A 22 5.24 6.24 7.88
C VAL A 22 6.09 7.46 7.66
N ILE A 23 7.06 7.64 8.56
CA ILE A 23 8.04 8.73 8.45
C ILE A 23 9.20 8.26 7.59
N GLU A 24 9.64 7.02 7.82
CA GLU A 24 10.77 6.49 7.08
C GLU A 24 10.71 4.96 7.07
N TRP A 25 10.87 4.35 5.90
CA TRP A 25 11.05 2.92 5.78
C TRP A 25 12.49 2.59 6.11
N LEU A 26 12.71 1.56 6.92
CA LEU A 26 14.06 1.21 7.35
C LEU A 26 14.58 0.05 6.51
N ASP A 27 14.53 -1.16 7.02
CA ASP A 27 15.20 -2.27 6.37
C ASP A 27 14.26 -3.45 6.19
N ILE A 28 14.59 -4.31 5.27
CA ILE A 28 13.90 -5.58 5.06
C ILE A 28 14.87 -6.69 5.45
N LYS A 29 14.42 -7.57 6.33
CA LYS A 29 15.20 -8.72 6.77
C LYS A 29 14.27 -9.87 7.08
N THR A 30 14.81 -11.07 7.05
CA THR A 30 14.07 -12.25 7.46
C THR A 30 14.30 -12.47 8.93
N GLN A 31 13.21 -12.61 9.68
CA GLN A 31 13.26 -12.89 11.12
C GLN A 31 12.36 -14.07 11.38
N ASP A 32 12.90 -15.11 11.98
CA ASP A 32 12.16 -16.34 12.25
C ASP A 32 11.54 -16.93 10.98
N GLY A 33 12.29 -16.85 9.88
CA GLY A 33 11.84 -17.40 8.60
C GLY A 33 10.86 -16.55 7.84
N ILE A 34 10.48 -15.39 8.40
CA ILE A 34 9.47 -14.52 7.79
C ILE A 34 10.13 -13.20 7.37
N PRO A 35 10.04 -12.84 6.09
CA PRO A 35 10.51 -11.52 5.67
C PRO A 35 9.67 -10.42 6.33
N ARG A 36 10.35 -9.39 6.81
CA ARG A 36 9.70 -8.27 7.51
C ARG A 36 10.34 -6.97 7.09
N ILE A 37 9.56 -5.91 7.22
CA ILE A 37 10.07 -4.56 6.98
C ILE A 37 9.85 -3.74 8.26
N TRP A 38 10.84 -2.93 8.59
CA TRP A 38 10.76 -2.02 9.74
C TRP A 38 10.54 -0.61 9.25
N ALA A 39 9.83 0.17 10.03
CA ALA A 39 9.52 1.55 9.66
C ALA A 39 9.38 2.41 10.90
N ILE A 40 9.78 3.68 10.77
CA ILE A 40 9.48 4.68 11.77
C ILE A 40 8.11 5.24 11.44
N VAL A 41 7.19 5.16 12.40
CA VAL A 41 5.83 5.64 12.18
C VAL A 41 5.45 6.65 13.25
N GLU A 42 4.51 7.53 12.90
CA GLU A 42 3.91 8.42 13.88
C GLU A 42 2.67 7.73 14.41
N GLU A 43 2.77 7.21 15.62
CA GLU A 43 1.75 6.35 16.18
C GLU A 43 0.43 7.07 16.41
N ASP A 44 0.49 8.35 16.75
CA ASP A 44 -0.68 9.11 17.12
C ASP A 44 -1.28 9.92 15.97
N ALA A 45 -0.89 9.65 14.75
CA ALA A 45 -1.37 10.42 13.62
C ALA A 45 -2.85 10.17 13.40
N GLU A 46 -3.58 11.25 13.12
CA GLU A 46 -5.02 11.15 12.89
C GLU A 46 -5.32 10.70 11.47
N VAL A 47 -4.45 11.04 10.55
CA VAL A 47 -4.62 10.67 9.14
C VAL A 47 -3.51 9.69 8.78
N LEU A 48 -3.92 8.55 8.24
CA LEU A 48 -2.98 7.50 7.85
C LEU A 48 -2.82 7.49 6.35
N ASP A 49 -1.63 7.14 5.92
CA ASP A 49 -1.38 6.83 4.51
C ASP A 49 -1.58 5.34 4.32
N ALA A 50 -1.84 4.94 3.09
CA ALA A 50 -1.97 3.53 2.75
C ALA A 50 -0.88 3.17 1.74
N TYR A 51 -0.31 1.99 1.93
CA TYR A 51 0.76 1.49 1.08
C TYR A 51 0.42 0.08 0.65
N GLU A 52 0.78 -0.24 -0.58
CA GLU A 52 0.66 -1.60 -1.08
C GLU A 52 2.05 -2.13 -1.37
N ILE A 53 2.36 -3.29 -0.81
CA ILE A 53 3.64 -3.94 -1.00
C ILE A 53 3.39 -5.28 -1.66
N VAL A 54 4.07 -5.54 -2.76
CA VAL A 54 3.93 -6.80 -3.49
C VAL A 54 5.28 -7.53 -3.47
N ALA A 55 5.20 -8.85 -3.32
CA ALA A 55 6.38 -9.72 -3.37
C ALA A 55 6.44 -10.35 -4.74
N TRP A 56 7.63 -10.34 -5.35
CA TRP A 56 7.80 -10.89 -6.69
C TRP A 56 9.00 -11.82 -6.72
N GLY A 57 8.82 -12.98 -7.32
CA GLY A 57 9.84 -14.01 -7.30
C GLY A 57 10.91 -13.79 -8.34
N THR A 58 12.11 -14.30 -8.05
CA THR A 58 13.20 -14.26 -9.02
C THR A 58 12.81 -15.10 -10.23
N GLY A 59 12.99 -14.54 -11.41
CA GLY A 59 12.69 -15.25 -12.65
C GLY A 59 11.27 -15.05 -13.14
N TRP A 60 10.42 -14.40 -12.36
CA TRP A 60 9.06 -14.10 -12.79
C TRP A 60 9.07 -12.92 -13.74
N GLU A 61 8.12 -12.95 -14.68
CA GLU A 61 7.99 -11.82 -15.59
C GLU A 61 7.47 -10.61 -14.83
N VAL A 62 8.08 -9.45 -15.06
CA VAL A 62 7.74 -8.22 -14.33
C VAL A 62 6.69 -7.46 -15.13
N PRO A 63 5.49 -7.24 -14.54
CA PRO A 63 4.45 -6.46 -15.24
C PRO A 63 4.85 -5.01 -15.42
N GLU A 64 4.32 -4.40 -16.47
CA GLU A 64 4.61 -3.01 -16.76
C GLU A 64 4.19 -2.09 -15.63
N GLU A 65 3.14 -2.43 -14.93
CA GLU A 65 2.63 -1.58 -13.86
C GLU A 65 3.61 -1.43 -12.71
N PHE A 66 4.63 -2.29 -12.63
CA PHE A 66 5.65 -2.15 -11.58
C PHE A 66 6.48 -0.88 -11.75
N SER A 67 6.41 -0.24 -12.92
CA SER A 67 7.08 1.04 -13.10
C SER A 67 6.53 2.10 -12.15
N ASN A 68 5.32 1.89 -11.61
CA ASN A 68 4.71 2.81 -10.66
C ASN A 68 5.03 2.46 -9.21
N TYR A 69 5.86 1.45 -8.99
CA TYR A 69 6.23 1.01 -7.66
C TYR A 69 7.69 1.35 -7.39
N ALA A 70 8.03 1.49 -6.14
CA ALA A 70 9.40 1.68 -5.71
C ALA A 70 9.95 0.36 -5.20
N TYR A 71 11.16 0.04 -5.58
CA TYR A 71 11.82 -1.17 -5.07
C TYR A 71 12.24 -0.93 -3.63
N MET A 72 11.89 -1.86 -2.75
CA MET A 72 12.14 -1.71 -1.31
C MET A 72 13.24 -2.62 -0.80
N GLY A 73 13.46 -3.75 -1.44
CA GLY A 73 14.48 -4.67 -0.96
C GLY A 73 14.17 -6.11 -1.33
N THR A 74 15.06 -7.00 -0.93
CA THR A 74 14.97 -8.41 -1.25
C THR A 74 15.22 -9.21 0.02
N ALA A 75 14.49 -10.30 0.21
CA ALA A 75 14.68 -11.17 1.35
C ALA A 75 14.48 -12.62 0.94
N ILE A 76 15.03 -13.52 1.74
CA ILE A 76 14.94 -14.96 1.52
C ILE A 76 14.07 -15.53 2.62
N ASP A 77 13.07 -16.33 2.25
CA ASP A 77 12.16 -16.88 3.24
C ASP A 77 12.68 -18.21 3.79
N ASP A 78 11.86 -18.86 4.61
CA ASP A 78 12.22 -20.07 5.31
C ASP A 78 12.44 -21.24 4.35
N TRP A 79 11.96 -21.14 3.12
CA TRP A 79 12.07 -22.20 2.11
C TRP A 79 13.16 -21.88 1.07
N ASP A 80 13.99 -20.86 1.37
CA ASP A 80 15.06 -20.41 0.48
C ASP A 80 14.56 -19.79 -0.82
N PHE A 81 13.29 -19.36 -0.85
CA PHE A 81 12.80 -18.58 -1.98
C PHE A 81 13.20 -17.12 -1.79
N VAL A 82 13.57 -16.48 -2.89
CA VAL A 82 14.03 -15.10 -2.89
C VAL A 82 12.90 -14.22 -3.38
N TRP A 83 12.50 -13.27 -2.55
CA TRP A 83 11.39 -12.39 -2.83
C TRP A 83 11.88 -10.95 -2.97
N HIS A 84 11.38 -10.26 -3.99
CA HIS A 84 11.72 -8.88 -4.26
C HIS A 84 10.49 -8.05 -3.95
N TYR A 85 10.65 -6.99 -3.17
CA TYR A 85 9.50 -6.24 -2.66
C TYR A 85 9.42 -4.89 -3.33
N PHE A 86 8.22 -4.58 -3.81
CA PHE A 86 7.92 -3.33 -4.48
C PHE A 86 6.73 -2.70 -3.78
N MET A 87 6.74 -1.38 -3.67
CA MET A 87 5.74 -0.67 -2.89
C MET A 87 5.26 0.57 -3.63
N ARG A 88 4.00 0.88 -3.44
CA ARG A 88 3.47 2.18 -3.87
C ARG A 88 2.58 2.70 -2.77
N GLN A 89 2.45 4.03 -2.70
CA GLN A 89 1.52 4.66 -1.79
C GLN A 89 0.18 4.79 -2.50
N VAL A 90 -0.88 4.46 -1.79
CA VAL A 90 -2.22 4.56 -2.33
C VAL A 90 -3.03 5.44 -1.40
N ARG A 91 -4.24 5.80 -1.83
CA ARG A 91 -5.09 6.64 -1.01
C ARG A 91 -5.60 5.88 0.19
N SER A 92 -5.56 6.53 1.36
CA SER A 92 -6.12 5.92 2.56
C SER A 92 -7.64 6.08 2.55
N SER A 93 -8.31 5.26 3.35
CA SER A 93 -9.76 5.34 3.49
C SER A 93 -10.20 6.71 3.99
N ALA A 94 -9.48 7.24 4.96
CA ALA A 94 -9.82 8.54 5.51
C ALA A 94 -9.74 9.62 4.46
N THR A 95 -8.68 9.59 3.65
CA THR A 95 -8.52 10.56 2.57
C THR A 95 -9.66 10.45 1.58
N ASN A 96 -10.05 9.24 1.24
CA ASN A 96 -11.13 9.04 0.30
C ASN A 96 -12.44 9.60 0.83
N MET A 97 -12.70 9.39 2.09
CA MET A 97 -13.93 9.90 2.68
C MET A 97 -13.98 11.42 2.63
N ILE A 98 -12.89 12.06 2.94
CA ILE A 98 -12.84 13.51 2.90
C ILE A 98 -13.07 14.00 1.48
N THR A 99 -12.42 13.36 0.53
CA THR A 99 -12.54 13.75 -0.86
C THR A 99 -13.97 13.58 -1.35
N ASP A 100 -14.59 12.48 -0.99
CA ASP A 100 -15.96 12.24 -1.43
C ASP A 100 -16.91 13.23 -0.85
N GLN A 101 -16.70 13.63 0.39
CA GLN A 101 -17.55 14.65 0.98
C GLN A 101 -17.44 15.95 0.24
N ILE A 102 -16.25 16.33 -0.11
CA ILE A 102 -16.06 17.56 -0.85
C ILE A 102 -16.73 17.46 -2.20
N LYS A 103 -16.59 16.34 -2.85
CA LYS A 103 -17.21 16.17 -4.15
C LYS A 103 -18.71 16.15 -4.08
N LEU A 104 -19.25 15.58 -3.06
CA LEU A 104 -20.69 15.59 -2.89
C LEU A 104 -21.22 17.00 -2.76
N GLU A 105 -20.46 17.81 -2.10
CA GLU A 105 -20.85 19.19 -1.95
C GLU A 105 -20.70 19.94 -3.23
N ASP A 106 -19.80 19.47 -4.02
CA ASP A 106 -19.64 20.02 -5.31
C ASP A 106 -20.59 19.43 -6.24
N GLY A 107 -21.08 18.52 -5.84
CA GLY A 107 -21.80 17.77 -6.69
C GLY A 107 -21.58 16.39 -6.36
N LEU A 108 -20.97 16.92 -5.68
CA LEU A 108 -20.47 16.20 -5.20
C LEU A 108 -20.22 15.64 -4.90
N VAL A 109 -20.31 15.93 -5.10
CA VAL A 109 -19.59 15.33 -4.90
C VAL A 109 -19.43 14.49 -5.25
N SER A 110 -19.47 14.82 -5.92
CA SER A 110 -19.38 14.17 -6.29
C SER A 110 -19.12 13.25 -6.34
N LYS A 111 -19.34 13.31 -6.44
CA LYS A 111 -19.17 12.55 -6.33
C LYS A 111 -18.78 11.87 -6.04
N ILE A 112 -19.03 12.19 -6.07
CA ILE A 112 -18.43 11.62 -5.61
C ILE A 112 -18.32 10.68 -5.68
N LEU A 113 -18.27 11.05 -6.29
CA LEU A 113 -18.12 10.36 -6.39
C LEU A 113 -17.87 9.43 -6.89
N ARG A 114 -17.81 9.59 -7.31
CA ARG A 114 -17.71 8.93 -7.76
C ARG A 114 -17.32 7.99 -7.85
N ASP A 115 -17.13 8.66 -8.04
CA ASP A 115 -16.91 8.01 -7.95
C ASP A 115 -16.61 7.27 -7.89
N ASN A 116 -16.40 7.57 -8.17
CA ASN A 116 -16.19 7.00 -8.00
C ASN A 116 -15.82 6.36 -8.23
N LEU A 117 -15.28 6.24 -8.26
CA LEU A 117 -15.00 5.70 -8.44
C LEU A 117 -14.50 5.08 -8.53
N TYR A 118 -14.28 5.57 -8.82
CA TYR A 118 -13.84 4.98 -8.81
C TYR A 118 -13.55 4.12 -8.79
N ILE A 119 -12.73 3.86 -8.87
CA ILE A 119 -12.55 3.14 -8.74
C ILE A 119 -12.42 2.43 -8.56
N ASP A 120 -11.85 2.73 -9.02
CA ASP A 120 -11.96 2.14 -8.84
C ASP A 120 -11.77 1.65 -8.70
N GLU A 121 -11.46 1.40 -8.58
CA GLU A 121 -11.44 1.02 -8.39
C GLU A 121 -11.55 0.46 -8.53
N GLN A 122 -11.03 0.44 -9.02
CA GLN A 122 -11.37 0.03 -9.16
C GLN A 122 -11.71 -0.10 -9.40
N ASN A 123 -11.16 0.18 -9.74
CA ASN A 123 -11.65 0.36 -9.86
C ASN A 123 -12.20 0.33 -9.80
N ARG A 124 -11.96 0.35 -9.92
CA ARG A 124 -12.53 0.52 -9.82
C ARG A 124 -12.96 0.94 -9.65
N THR A 125 -12.51 1.19 -9.84
CA THR A 125 -12.98 1.76 -9.54
C THR A 125 -13.44 1.92 -9.35
N VAL A 126 -13.28 2.30 -9.39
CA VAL A 126 -13.80 2.63 -9.07
C VAL A 126 -14.12 2.99 -8.82
N PRO A 127 -13.93 3.44 -8.62
CA PRO A 127 -14.35 3.79 -8.44
C PRO A 127 -14.54 4.13 -8.31
N TYR A 128 -14.61 4.73 -8.11
CA TYR A 128 -14.72 5.06 -7.80
C TYR A 128 -15.14 5.09 -7.50
N VAL A 129 -14.54 5.15 -7.71
CA VAL A 129 -14.90 5.24 -7.33
C VAL A 129 -15.12 5.01 -7.15
N THR A 130 -14.79 5.40 -7.16
CA THR A 130 -15.04 5.27 -6.97
C THR A 130 -15.21 5.09 -6.77
N LEU A 131 -15.04 5.30 -6.68
CA LEU A 131 -15.16 5.28 -6.41
C LEU A 131 -15.41 4.71 -6.19
N ARG A 132 -14.91 4.98 -5.93
CA ARG A 132 -14.92 4.48 -5.68
C ARG A 132 -15.08 4.24 -5.77
#